data_4a17dd2e24829fbc0ede1a84c6029a5c
#
_entry.id   4a17dd2e24829fbc0ede1a84c6029a5c
#
_cell.length_a   1.000
_cell.length_b   1.000
_cell.length_c   1.000
_cell.angle_alpha   90.00
_cell.angle_beta   90.00
_cell.angle_gamma   90.00
#
_symmetry.space_group_name_H-M   'P 1'
#
loop_
_entity.id
_entity.type
_entity.pdbx_description
1 polymer ?
#
loop_
_entity_poly.entity_id
_entity_poly.type
_entity_poly.pdbx_seq_one_letter_code
_entity_poly.pdbx_strand_id
1 'polypeptide(L)'
;MHCIGEDRSEKLIFIPAKVEVEEHVRPKCVCRHCEQQGKPTAIHQAPMPATVFPKSIATPSLVANMIAMKFQHGLPLTRVSSLLDSWHITLNRRTIADWMMQASKVLEPVWAHLRHTMLQFSWLYADETPVNVIDSEKSKTYMWVYCSGNDGPAPPSYDADIKNIVLYDHRLGRSGRHAVDFLDGYSGYLQVDGYRGYLDTKAILVGCWAHVRRKFIDAQKVQGSDEGGVRVALTHIKQLYRTERLLKESKATAGERYAHRQLTSKGTLDAFKIWLDKTVLRVPKQSALGKAIHYTLGQWPKLERYLDDGRLDIDNNRAERAIRPFVVGRKAWLFTKSERGARSSCVLYSLIETAKANGLNPSDYLTHCFERLAVAPDDIESLMPWNL
;
A
#
# COMPACT_ATOMS: atom_id res chain seq x y z
N MET A 1 39.74 41.51 23.11
CA MET A 1 39.56 40.67 21.92
C MET A 1 38.18 40.93 21.38
N HIS A 2 38.05 41.06 20.07
CA HIS A 2 36.76 41.30 19.40
C HIS A 2 36.55 40.13 18.44
N CYS A 3 35.36 39.55 18.48
CA CYS A 3 34.99 38.41 17.63
C CYS A 3 34.83 38.90 16.20
N ILE A 4 35.52 38.27 15.25
CA ILE A 4 35.50 38.65 13.84
C ILE A 4 34.75 37.65 12.94
N GLY A 5 34.18 36.56 13.54
CA GLY A 5 33.41 35.57 12.85
C GLY A 5 33.25 34.31 13.71
N GLU A 6 32.46 33.37 13.22
CA GLU A 6 32.28 32.04 13.80
C GLU A 6 32.24 30.98 12.68
N ASP A 7 32.85 29.84 12.90
CA ASP A 7 32.68 28.65 12.07
C ASP A 7 31.60 27.76 12.68
N ARG A 8 30.62 27.33 11.86
CA ARG A 8 29.55 26.42 12.28
C ARG A 8 29.78 25.03 11.72
N SER A 9 29.65 24.03 12.56
CA SER A 9 29.65 22.63 12.14
C SER A 9 28.47 21.89 12.79
N GLU A 10 27.85 20.97 12.04
CA GLU A 10 26.72 20.18 12.51
C GLU A 10 27.17 18.72 12.67
N LYS A 11 26.67 18.04 13.72
CA LYS A 11 26.89 16.62 13.97
C LYS A 11 25.57 15.97 14.37
N LEU A 12 25.32 14.76 13.87
CA LEU A 12 24.17 13.98 14.27
C LEU A 12 24.42 13.30 15.61
N ILE A 13 23.47 13.44 16.55
CA ILE A 13 23.46 12.74 17.83
C ILE A 13 22.27 11.79 17.82
N PHE A 14 22.53 10.50 18.06
CA PHE A 14 21.47 9.50 18.23
C PHE A 14 20.97 9.52 19.68
N ILE A 15 19.68 9.82 19.86
CA ILE A 15 18.99 9.72 21.15
C ILE A 15 18.19 8.41 21.11
N PRO A 16 18.53 7.39 21.94
CA PRO A 16 17.80 6.12 21.96
C PRO A 16 16.33 6.32 22.32
N ALA A 17 15.47 5.50 21.71
CA ALA A 17 14.06 5.46 22.09
C ALA A 17 13.92 5.02 23.56
N LYS A 18 12.95 5.58 24.27
CA LYS A 18 12.60 5.22 25.65
C LYS A 18 11.13 4.87 25.75
N VAL A 19 10.79 4.02 26.72
CA VAL A 19 9.41 3.74 27.12
C VAL A 19 9.23 4.22 28.55
N GLU A 20 8.17 4.95 28.79
CA GLU A 20 7.84 5.50 30.12
C GLU A 20 6.54 4.87 30.62
N VAL A 21 6.35 4.84 31.95
CA VAL A 21 5.12 4.38 32.58
C VAL A 21 4.27 5.59 32.93
N GLU A 22 3.04 5.63 32.39
CA GLU A 22 2.03 6.62 32.77
C GLU A 22 1.16 6.03 33.88
N GLU A 23 1.15 6.67 35.06
CA GLU A 23 0.36 6.25 36.22
C GLU A 23 -0.92 7.10 36.34
N HIS A 24 -2.10 6.47 36.24
CA HIS A 24 -3.39 7.12 36.43
C HIS A 24 -3.85 6.96 37.90
N VAL A 25 -3.65 8.00 38.71
CA VAL A 25 -4.11 8.03 40.12
C VAL A 25 -5.54 8.59 40.19
N ARG A 26 -6.48 7.76 40.65
CA ARG A 26 -7.90 8.12 40.76
C ARG A 26 -8.36 7.95 42.21
N PRO A 27 -8.40 9.03 43.02
CA PRO A 27 -8.89 8.97 44.38
C PRO A 27 -10.34 8.48 44.45
N LYS A 28 -10.62 7.69 45.47
CA LYS A 28 -11.99 7.31 45.82
C LYS A 28 -12.42 8.20 46.96
N CYS A 29 -13.50 8.94 46.78
CA CYS A 29 -14.00 9.89 47.78
C CYS A 29 -15.39 9.45 48.26
N VAL A 30 -15.62 9.61 49.56
CA VAL A 30 -16.93 9.43 50.20
C VAL A 30 -17.32 10.72 50.92
N CYS A 31 -18.66 10.93 51.06
CA CYS A 31 -19.16 12.08 51.78
C CYS A 31 -19.09 11.82 53.30
N ARG A 32 -18.20 12.48 54.00
CA ARG A 32 -18.05 12.36 55.47
C ARG A 32 -19.34 12.70 56.25
N HIS A 33 -20.14 13.65 55.75
CA HIS A 33 -21.40 14.03 56.39
C HIS A 33 -22.45 12.88 56.32
N CYS A 34 -22.58 12.22 55.18
CA CYS A 34 -23.46 11.07 55.02
C CYS A 34 -23.01 9.89 55.90
N GLU A 35 -21.67 9.66 55.95
CA GLU A 35 -21.05 8.60 56.76
C GLU A 35 -21.35 8.82 58.26
N GLN A 36 -21.20 10.05 58.77
CA GLN A 36 -21.48 10.42 60.12
C GLN A 36 -22.98 10.30 60.49
N GLN A 37 -23.87 10.44 59.52
CA GLN A 37 -25.33 10.29 59.71
C GLN A 37 -25.82 8.86 59.51
N GLY A 38 -24.98 7.87 59.31
CA GLY A 38 -25.37 6.48 59.08
C GLY A 38 -26.14 6.27 57.78
N LYS A 39 -26.08 7.21 56.82
CA LYS A 39 -26.71 7.12 55.53
C LYS A 39 -25.88 6.29 54.55
N PRO A 40 -26.48 5.58 53.58
CA PRO A 40 -25.72 4.92 52.52
C PRO A 40 -24.82 5.92 51.78
N THR A 41 -23.51 5.69 51.84
CA THR A 41 -22.52 6.56 51.21
C THR A 41 -22.15 6.02 49.85
N ALA A 42 -22.33 6.82 48.79
CA ALA A 42 -21.85 6.52 47.48
C ALA A 42 -20.34 6.83 47.36
N ILE A 43 -19.56 5.90 46.79
CA ILE A 43 -18.16 6.13 46.47
C ILE A 43 -18.11 6.92 45.16
N HIS A 44 -17.49 8.09 45.18
CA HIS A 44 -17.26 8.90 44.00
C HIS A 44 -15.82 8.72 43.54
N GLN A 45 -15.64 8.36 42.27
CA GLN A 45 -14.34 8.21 41.63
C GLN A 45 -14.42 8.74 40.22
N ALA A 46 -13.41 9.48 39.75
CA ALA A 46 -13.31 9.93 38.37
C ALA A 46 -13.29 8.72 37.39
N PRO A 47 -13.90 8.81 36.22
CA PRO A 47 -13.78 7.76 35.20
C PRO A 47 -12.33 7.61 34.74
N MET A 48 -11.97 6.45 34.18
CA MET A 48 -10.69 6.29 33.46
C MET A 48 -10.72 7.14 32.19
N PRO A 49 -9.57 7.67 31.73
CA PRO A 49 -9.47 8.25 30.42
C PRO A 49 -9.96 7.29 29.33
N ALA A 50 -10.61 7.85 28.32
CA ALA A 50 -11.09 7.06 27.18
C ALA A 50 -9.90 6.44 26.45
N THR A 51 -10.01 5.16 26.07
CA THR A 51 -8.97 4.46 25.35
C THR A 51 -9.59 3.35 24.46
N VAL A 52 -8.99 3.10 23.32
CA VAL A 52 -9.34 1.96 22.46
C VAL A 52 -8.72 0.65 22.94
N PHE A 53 -7.86 0.68 23.96
CA PHE A 53 -7.24 -0.49 24.60
C PHE A 53 -7.66 -0.63 26.08
N PRO A 54 -8.95 -0.83 26.38
CA PRO A 54 -9.44 -0.92 27.76
C PRO A 54 -8.85 -2.13 28.48
N LYS A 55 -8.60 -1.97 29.80
CA LYS A 55 -8.04 -3.01 30.67
C LYS A 55 -6.67 -3.54 30.21
N SER A 56 -5.91 -2.72 29.52
CA SER A 56 -4.56 -3.01 29.01
C SER A 56 -3.57 -1.99 29.57
N ILE A 57 -2.30 -2.38 29.67
CA ILE A 57 -1.18 -1.45 29.89
C ILE A 57 -0.73 -0.77 28.59
N ALA A 58 -1.35 -1.12 27.45
CA ALA A 58 -1.01 -0.54 26.16
C ALA A 58 -1.58 0.88 26.03
N THR A 59 -0.71 1.83 25.72
CA THR A 59 -1.11 3.17 25.28
C THR A 59 -1.24 3.20 23.75
N PRO A 60 -1.99 4.14 23.17
CA PRO A 60 -2.03 4.38 21.72
C PRO A 60 -0.65 4.44 21.08
N SER A 61 0.26 5.22 21.65
CA SER A 61 1.63 5.40 21.12
C SER A 61 2.46 4.13 21.16
N LEU A 62 2.38 3.32 22.24
CA LEU A 62 3.11 2.04 22.31
C LEU A 62 2.65 1.08 21.21
N VAL A 63 1.34 0.91 21.05
CA VAL A 63 0.80 -0.01 20.02
C VAL A 63 1.13 0.50 18.62
N ALA A 64 0.99 1.80 18.35
CA ALA A 64 1.32 2.41 17.05
C ALA A 64 2.80 2.17 16.68
N ASN A 65 3.73 2.39 17.62
CA ASN A 65 5.15 2.12 17.38
C ASN A 65 5.45 0.63 17.14
N MET A 66 4.84 -0.29 17.89
CA MET A 66 5.01 -1.73 17.64
C MET A 66 4.47 -2.14 16.27
N ILE A 67 3.34 -1.54 15.83
CA ILE A 67 2.79 -1.75 14.47
C ILE A 67 3.79 -1.23 13.43
N ALA A 68 4.34 -0.04 13.60
CA ALA A 68 5.36 0.52 12.71
C ALA A 68 6.61 -0.37 12.65
N MET A 69 7.13 -0.85 13.79
CA MET A 69 8.26 -1.79 13.82
C MET A 69 8.01 -3.03 12.98
N LYS A 70 6.81 -3.61 13.07
CA LYS A 70 6.47 -4.84 12.32
C LYS A 70 6.20 -4.55 10.85
N PHE A 71 5.34 -3.59 10.53
CA PHE A 71 4.77 -3.44 9.18
C PHE A 71 5.54 -2.42 8.32
N GLN A 72 6.13 -1.37 8.93
CA GLN A 72 6.98 -0.41 8.23
C GLN A 72 8.43 -0.90 8.13
N HIS A 73 8.98 -1.40 9.26
CA HIS A 73 10.39 -1.82 9.35
C HIS A 73 10.59 -3.34 9.15
N GLY A 74 9.51 -4.11 8.97
CA GLY A 74 9.56 -5.53 8.65
C GLY A 74 10.02 -6.46 9.79
N LEU A 75 10.04 -5.99 11.04
CA LEU A 75 10.51 -6.78 12.17
C LEU A 75 9.53 -7.92 12.52
N PRO A 76 9.99 -9.18 12.65
CA PRO A 76 9.20 -10.24 13.24
C PRO A 76 8.86 -9.92 14.70
N LEU A 77 7.71 -10.40 15.21
CA LEU A 77 7.28 -10.13 16.59
C LEU A 77 8.30 -10.59 17.65
N THR A 78 9.10 -11.63 17.35
CA THR A 78 10.20 -12.06 18.22
C THR A 78 11.27 -10.99 18.37
N ARG A 79 11.61 -10.28 17.27
CA ARG A 79 12.59 -9.20 17.31
C ARG A 79 12.00 -7.94 17.97
N VAL A 80 10.70 -7.67 17.78
CA VAL A 80 10.01 -6.59 18.50
C VAL A 80 10.05 -6.86 20.01
N SER A 81 9.74 -8.07 20.46
CA SER A 81 9.85 -8.48 21.89
C SER A 81 11.27 -8.30 22.39
N SER A 82 12.29 -8.81 21.68
CA SER A 82 13.71 -8.65 22.10
C SER A 82 14.17 -7.19 22.14
N LEU A 83 13.65 -6.34 21.24
CA LEU A 83 13.95 -4.91 21.27
C LEU A 83 13.36 -4.24 22.52
N LEU A 84 12.11 -4.57 22.87
CA LEU A 84 11.48 -4.11 24.11
C LEU A 84 12.23 -4.60 25.35
N ASP A 85 12.70 -5.86 25.36
CA ASP A 85 13.52 -6.40 26.45
C ASP A 85 14.82 -5.61 26.64
N SER A 86 15.44 -5.10 25.56
CA SER A 86 16.63 -4.23 25.65
C SER A 86 16.33 -2.87 26.28
N TRP A 87 15.07 -2.46 26.34
CA TRP A 87 14.58 -1.28 27.05
C TRP A 87 13.96 -1.62 28.41
N HIS A 88 14.24 -2.83 28.94
CA HIS A 88 13.73 -3.35 30.22
C HIS A 88 12.20 -3.52 30.27
N ILE A 89 11.56 -3.72 29.11
CA ILE A 89 10.12 -3.95 28.96
C ILE A 89 9.87 -5.39 28.52
N THR A 90 9.49 -6.25 29.45
CA THR A 90 9.19 -7.65 29.15
C THR A 90 7.73 -7.80 28.69
N LEU A 91 7.53 -8.00 27.40
CA LEU A 91 6.23 -8.28 26.80
C LEU A 91 6.23 -9.60 26.01
N ASN A 92 5.26 -10.44 26.33
CA ASN A 92 5.09 -11.68 25.62
C ASN A 92 4.66 -11.42 24.17
N ARG A 93 5.26 -12.13 23.22
CA ARG A 93 4.92 -12.09 21.78
C ARG A 93 3.42 -12.24 21.51
N ARG A 94 2.70 -13.08 22.32
CA ARG A 94 1.26 -13.25 22.21
C ARG A 94 0.52 -11.96 22.54
N THR A 95 0.89 -11.29 23.63
CA THR A 95 0.32 -9.98 24.02
C THR A 95 0.47 -8.96 22.91
N ILE A 96 1.67 -8.84 22.32
CA ILE A 96 1.92 -7.93 21.20
C ILE A 96 1.03 -8.27 20.00
N ALA A 97 0.88 -9.56 19.67
CA ALA A 97 0.01 -10.00 18.58
C ALA A 97 -1.48 -9.70 18.86
N ASP A 98 -1.94 -9.91 20.10
CA ASP A 98 -3.32 -9.65 20.50
C ASP A 98 -3.64 -8.13 20.43
N TRP A 99 -2.71 -7.26 20.85
CA TRP A 99 -2.86 -5.82 20.68
C TRP A 99 -2.92 -5.38 19.21
N MET A 100 -2.10 -5.98 18.34
CA MET A 100 -2.18 -5.69 16.89
C MET A 100 -3.49 -6.15 16.28
N MET A 101 -4.03 -7.29 16.71
CA MET A 101 -5.34 -7.77 16.26
C MET A 101 -6.49 -6.87 16.78
N GLN A 102 -6.39 -6.37 18.01
CA GLN A 102 -7.33 -5.39 18.56
C GLN A 102 -7.23 -4.06 17.81
N ALA A 103 -6.02 -3.56 17.58
CA ALA A 103 -5.77 -2.35 16.80
C ALA A 103 -6.38 -2.42 15.40
N SER A 104 -6.18 -3.55 14.69
CA SER A 104 -6.76 -3.72 13.35
C SER A 104 -8.28 -3.67 13.36
N LYS A 105 -8.93 -4.24 14.39
CA LYS A 105 -10.38 -4.18 14.53
C LYS A 105 -10.88 -2.76 14.80
N VAL A 106 -10.18 -1.99 15.63
CA VAL A 106 -10.49 -0.58 15.90
C VAL A 106 -10.34 0.27 14.64
N LEU A 107 -9.36 -0.02 13.80
CA LEU A 107 -9.06 0.70 12.56
C LEU A 107 -9.85 0.22 11.34
N GLU A 108 -10.66 -0.82 11.46
CA GLU A 108 -11.45 -1.36 10.34
C GLU A 108 -12.41 -0.34 9.72
N PRO A 109 -13.11 0.54 10.49
CA PRO A 109 -13.93 1.61 9.92
C PRO A 109 -13.12 2.60 9.07
N VAL A 110 -11.90 2.95 9.48
CA VAL A 110 -10.99 3.81 8.71
C VAL A 110 -10.60 3.14 7.40
N TRP A 111 -10.25 1.85 7.43
CA TRP A 111 -9.97 1.07 6.23
C TRP A 111 -11.18 1.00 5.28
N ALA A 112 -12.36 0.79 5.81
CA ALA A 112 -13.60 0.73 5.02
C ALA A 112 -13.91 2.07 4.35
N HIS A 113 -13.69 3.19 5.05
CA HIS A 113 -13.86 4.54 4.51
C HIS A 113 -12.84 4.83 3.39
N LEU A 114 -11.56 4.48 3.60
CA LEU A 114 -10.53 4.57 2.55
C LEU A 114 -10.91 3.76 1.31
N ARG A 115 -11.47 2.54 1.47
CA ARG A 115 -11.95 1.75 0.33
C ARG A 115 -13.12 2.44 -0.38
N HIS A 116 -14.08 2.95 0.36
CA HIS A 116 -15.20 3.68 -0.22
C HIS A 116 -14.70 4.88 -1.05
N THR A 117 -13.82 5.68 -0.50
CA THR A 117 -13.22 6.84 -1.20
C THR A 117 -12.43 6.41 -2.43
N MET A 118 -11.60 5.35 -2.33
CA MET A 118 -10.83 4.83 -3.47
C MET A 118 -11.71 4.44 -4.65
N LEU A 119 -12.84 3.79 -4.40
CA LEU A 119 -13.76 3.33 -5.45
C LEU A 119 -14.50 4.46 -6.18
N GLN A 120 -14.39 5.71 -5.73
CA GLN A 120 -14.92 6.89 -6.42
C GLN A 120 -13.97 7.42 -7.51
N PHE A 121 -12.71 7.02 -7.52
CA PHE A 121 -11.74 7.52 -8.51
C PHE A 121 -11.92 6.83 -9.87
N SER A 122 -11.59 7.56 -10.94
CA SER A 122 -11.76 7.10 -12.32
C SER A 122 -10.76 6.02 -12.72
N TRP A 123 -9.62 5.90 -12.02
CA TRP A 123 -8.61 4.85 -12.29
C TRP A 123 -7.95 4.37 -10.99
N LEU A 124 -7.64 3.09 -10.98
CA LEU A 124 -6.97 2.39 -9.90
C LEU A 124 -5.87 1.48 -10.45
N TYR A 125 -5.05 0.98 -9.55
CA TYR A 125 -4.02 -0.02 -9.84
C TYR A 125 -4.24 -1.23 -8.94
N ALA A 126 -3.93 -2.44 -9.45
CA ALA A 126 -4.01 -3.66 -8.66
C ALA A 126 -2.87 -4.63 -8.96
N ASP A 127 -2.45 -5.37 -7.95
CA ASP A 127 -1.49 -6.46 -8.04
C ASP A 127 -1.76 -7.48 -6.92
N GLU A 128 -1.20 -8.70 -7.01
CA GLU A 128 -1.34 -9.71 -5.97
C GLU A 128 -0.07 -10.53 -5.78
N THR A 129 0.16 -11.01 -4.55
CA THR A 129 1.30 -11.85 -4.20
C THR A 129 0.91 -13.00 -3.29
N PRO A 130 1.53 -14.19 -3.41
CA PRO A 130 1.23 -15.29 -2.50
C PRO A 130 1.70 -15.01 -1.07
N VAL A 131 0.97 -15.56 -0.10
CA VAL A 131 1.34 -15.58 1.31
C VAL A 131 1.00 -16.93 1.94
N ASN A 132 1.88 -17.42 2.81
CA ASN A 132 1.65 -18.66 3.54
C ASN A 132 0.90 -18.36 4.84
N VAL A 133 -0.24 -19.03 5.05
CA VAL A 133 -0.98 -19.02 6.30
C VAL A 133 -1.03 -20.45 6.82
N ILE A 134 -0.46 -20.70 8.03
CA ILE A 134 -0.27 -22.06 8.55
C ILE A 134 -1.60 -22.75 8.82
N ASP A 135 -2.49 -22.08 9.54
CA ASP A 135 -3.79 -22.63 9.98
C ASP A 135 -4.89 -22.38 8.90
N SER A 136 -4.51 -22.30 7.62
CA SER A 136 -5.47 -22.16 6.52
C SER A 136 -5.72 -23.51 5.84
N GLU A 137 -6.96 -23.73 5.40
CA GLU A 137 -7.33 -24.90 4.59
C GLU A 137 -6.55 -24.98 3.27
N LYS A 138 -6.07 -23.83 2.77
CA LYS A 138 -5.28 -23.72 1.54
C LYS A 138 -3.82 -23.46 1.86
N SER A 139 -2.94 -24.29 1.34
CA SER A 139 -1.49 -24.15 1.47
C SER A 139 -0.93 -22.84 0.91
N LYS A 140 -1.66 -22.19 0.01
CA LYS A 140 -1.26 -20.94 -0.64
C LYS A 140 -2.44 -19.98 -0.71
N THR A 141 -2.34 -18.92 0.06
CA THR A 141 -3.28 -17.79 0.04
C THR A 141 -2.65 -16.58 -0.64
N TYR A 142 -3.38 -15.49 -0.82
CA TYR A 142 -2.89 -14.32 -1.55
C TYR A 142 -3.18 -13.03 -0.82
N MET A 143 -2.23 -12.13 -0.89
CA MET A 143 -2.37 -10.73 -0.54
C MET A 143 -2.58 -9.94 -1.84
N TRP A 144 -3.72 -9.30 -1.96
CA TRP A 144 -4.06 -8.38 -3.04
C TRP A 144 -3.74 -6.97 -2.58
N VAL A 145 -3.34 -6.11 -3.50
CA VAL A 145 -3.18 -4.67 -3.26
C VAL A 145 -3.95 -3.89 -4.30
N TYR A 146 -4.64 -2.87 -3.84
CA TYR A 146 -5.33 -1.88 -4.67
C TYR A 146 -4.82 -0.52 -4.27
N CYS A 147 -4.55 0.35 -5.24
CA CYS A 147 -4.07 1.69 -4.92
C CYS A 147 -4.53 2.74 -5.92
N SER A 148 -4.56 3.99 -5.46
CA SER A 148 -4.81 5.19 -6.23
C SER A 148 -3.68 6.20 -6.06
N GLY A 149 -3.65 7.22 -6.89
CA GLY A 149 -2.71 8.32 -6.79
C GLY A 149 -1.24 7.94 -7.02
N ASN A 150 -0.36 8.63 -6.32
CA ASN A 150 1.10 8.53 -6.43
C ASN A 150 1.75 7.77 -5.26
N ASP A 151 3.08 7.61 -5.35
CA ASP A 151 3.93 7.10 -4.26
C ASP A 151 4.41 8.19 -3.28
N GLY A 152 4.09 9.44 -3.51
CA GLY A 152 4.53 10.59 -2.71
C GLY A 152 3.37 11.50 -2.32
N PRO A 153 3.60 12.45 -1.37
CA PRO A 153 2.54 13.26 -0.79
C PRO A 153 1.90 14.26 -1.78
N ALA A 154 2.67 14.71 -2.76
CA ALA A 154 2.12 15.59 -3.78
C ALA A 154 1.19 14.82 -4.73
N PRO A 155 0.00 15.36 -5.05
CA PRO A 155 -0.84 14.77 -6.08
C PRO A 155 -0.12 14.79 -7.43
N PRO A 156 -0.50 13.89 -8.37
CA PRO A 156 0.05 13.95 -9.72
C PRO A 156 -0.28 15.30 -10.37
N SER A 157 0.64 15.82 -11.17
CA SER A 157 0.45 17.09 -11.89
C SER A 157 -0.80 17.12 -12.78
N TYR A 158 -1.32 15.96 -13.14
CA TYR A 158 -2.45 15.79 -14.02
C TYR A 158 -3.79 15.54 -13.30
N ASP A 159 -3.80 15.40 -11.97
CA ASP A 159 -5.02 15.31 -11.17
C ASP A 159 -4.75 15.67 -9.71
N ALA A 160 -5.20 16.86 -9.31
CA ALA A 160 -5.02 17.37 -7.94
C ALA A 160 -6.01 16.77 -6.92
N ASP A 161 -7.12 16.19 -7.40
CA ASP A 161 -8.21 15.73 -6.54
C ASP A 161 -8.04 14.28 -6.09
N ILE A 162 -7.20 13.52 -6.80
CA ILE A 162 -6.97 12.12 -6.44
C ILE A 162 -6.22 12.01 -5.11
N LYS A 163 -6.64 11.08 -4.27
CA LYS A 163 -5.99 10.79 -2.99
C LYS A 163 -5.08 9.57 -3.11
N ASN A 164 -3.95 9.62 -2.40
CA ASN A 164 -2.99 8.53 -2.35
C ASN A 164 -3.45 7.48 -1.36
N ILE A 165 -4.05 6.41 -1.83
CA ILE A 165 -4.58 5.34 -1.01
C ILE A 165 -3.89 4.02 -1.42
N VAL A 166 -3.52 3.21 -0.43
CA VAL A 166 -2.98 1.85 -0.62
C VAL A 166 -3.76 0.92 0.30
N LEU A 167 -4.48 -0.04 -0.28
CA LEU A 167 -5.27 -1.01 0.46
C LEU A 167 -4.82 -2.43 0.15
N TYR A 168 -4.62 -3.21 1.21
CA TYR A 168 -4.35 -4.64 1.12
C TYR A 168 -5.60 -5.44 1.46
N ASP A 169 -5.77 -6.59 0.81
CA ASP A 169 -6.86 -7.51 1.02
C ASP A 169 -6.36 -8.96 0.98
N HIS A 170 -6.55 -9.72 2.06
CA HIS A 170 -6.14 -11.13 2.14
C HIS A 170 -7.26 -12.04 1.69
N ARG A 171 -6.94 -12.97 0.79
CA ARG A 171 -7.89 -13.96 0.25
C ARG A 171 -7.30 -15.36 0.20
N LEU A 172 -8.18 -16.37 0.34
CA LEU A 172 -7.81 -17.78 0.39
C LEU A 172 -7.31 -18.33 -0.95
N GLY A 173 -7.17 -17.52 -1.98
CA GLY A 173 -6.70 -17.96 -3.28
C GLY A 173 -6.50 -16.81 -4.26
N ARG A 174 -6.20 -17.19 -5.50
CA ARG A 174 -5.98 -16.24 -6.61
C ARG A 174 -7.20 -16.19 -7.56
N SER A 175 -8.41 -16.57 -7.08
CA SER A 175 -9.62 -16.52 -7.92
C SER A 175 -9.98 -15.08 -8.29
N GLY A 176 -10.41 -14.84 -9.53
CA GLY A 176 -10.89 -13.54 -9.99
C GLY A 176 -12.09 -13.01 -9.21
N ARG A 177 -12.90 -13.91 -8.61
CA ARG A 177 -14.00 -13.53 -7.74
C ARG A 177 -13.56 -12.58 -6.60
N HIS A 178 -12.32 -12.73 -6.10
CA HIS A 178 -11.81 -11.86 -5.04
C HIS A 178 -11.63 -10.42 -5.51
N ALA A 179 -11.17 -10.22 -6.75
CA ALA A 179 -11.12 -8.89 -7.35
C ALA A 179 -12.52 -8.32 -7.63
N VAL A 180 -13.46 -9.15 -8.09
CA VAL A 180 -14.87 -8.76 -8.27
C VAL A 180 -15.48 -8.30 -6.96
N ASP A 181 -15.30 -9.08 -5.86
CA ASP A 181 -15.84 -8.75 -4.54
C ASP A 181 -15.25 -7.44 -3.97
N PHE A 182 -13.93 -7.23 -4.15
CA PHE A 182 -13.28 -6.00 -3.67
C PHE A 182 -13.71 -4.77 -4.48
N LEU A 183 -13.83 -4.91 -5.79
CA LEU A 183 -14.16 -3.84 -6.75
C LEU A 183 -15.67 -3.75 -7.03
N ASP A 184 -16.51 -4.32 -6.17
CA ASP A 184 -17.96 -4.25 -6.38
C ASP A 184 -18.43 -2.79 -6.50
N GLY A 185 -19.19 -2.53 -7.57
CA GLY A 185 -19.63 -1.18 -7.95
C GLY A 185 -18.63 -0.35 -8.75
N TYR A 186 -17.37 -0.79 -8.90
CA TYR A 186 -16.36 -0.07 -9.64
C TYR A 186 -16.40 -0.39 -11.14
N SER A 187 -16.43 0.65 -11.99
CA SER A 187 -16.43 0.52 -13.46
C SER A 187 -15.39 1.42 -14.16
N GLY A 188 -14.52 2.08 -13.39
CA GLY A 188 -13.43 2.90 -13.92
C GLY A 188 -12.28 2.08 -14.50
N TYR A 189 -11.17 2.73 -14.85
CA TYR A 189 -9.97 2.07 -15.35
C TYR A 189 -9.22 1.33 -14.23
N LEU A 190 -8.79 0.11 -14.50
CA LEU A 190 -7.95 -0.68 -13.61
C LEU A 190 -6.65 -1.08 -14.31
N GLN A 191 -5.54 -0.50 -13.85
CA GLN A 191 -4.20 -0.83 -14.32
C GLN A 191 -3.74 -2.14 -13.68
N VAL A 192 -3.41 -3.14 -14.49
CA VAL A 192 -3.05 -4.49 -14.03
C VAL A 192 -1.94 -5.10 -14.87
N ASP A 193 -1.39 -6.20 -14.40
CA ASP A 193 -0.56 -7.09 -15.19
C ASP A 193 -1.40 -7.95 -16.18
N GLY A 194 -0.81 -8.99 -16.72
CA GLY A 194 -1.52 -9.92 -17.63
C GLY A 194 -2.36 -10.99 -16.92
N TYR A 195 -2.59 -10.91 -15.63
CA TYR A 195 -3.35 -11.93 -14.91
C TYR A 195 -4.84 -11.94 -15.29
N ARG A 196 -5.37 -13.15 -15.59
CA ARG A 196 -6.73 -13.31 -16.08
C ARG A 196 -7.81 -13.07 -15.04
N GLY A 197 -7.49 -13.16 -13.76
CA GLY A 197 -8.47 -13.01 -12.68
C GLY A 197 -9.15 -11.64 -12.64
N TYR A 198 -8.60 -10.62 -13.29
CA TYR A 198 -9.25 -9.30 -13.37
C TYR A 198 -10.30 -9.21 -14.50
N LEU A 199 -10.36 -10.19 -15.41
CA LEU A 199 -11.29 -10.16 -16.57
C LEU A 199 -12.77 -10.20 -16.15
N ASP A 200 -13.07 -10.76 -14.99
CA ASP A 200 -14.45 -10.90 -14.50
C ASP A 200 -14.96 -9.63 -13.78
N THR A 201 -14.10 -8.61 -13.60
CA THR A 201 -14.49 -7.32 -13.01
C THR A 201 -15.21 -6.45 -14.03
N LYS A 202 -16.01 -5.48 -13.57
CA LYS A 202 -16.63 -4.46 -14.42
C LYS A 202 -15.68 -3.35 -14.85
N ALA A 203 -14.45 -3.35 -14.33
CA ALA A 203 -13.45 -2.32 -14.61
C ALA A 203 -12.92 -2.43 -16.05
N ILE A 204 -12.54 -1.29 -16.61
CA ILE A 204 -11.87 -1.19 -17.91
C ILE A 204 -10.37 -1.49 -17.68
N LEU A 205 -9.92 -2.69 -18.07
CA LEU A 205 -8.55 -3.11 -17.79
C LEU A 205 -7.54 -2.40 -18.66
N VAL A 206 -6.48 -1.85 -18.06
CA VAL A 206 -5.32 -1.21 -18.70
C VAL A 206 -4.10 -2.10 -18.47
N GLY A 207 -3.35 -2.40 -19.53
CA GLY A 207 -2.21 -3.31 -19.50
C GLY A 207 -0.93 -2.62 -19.03
N CYS A 208 0.09 -3.44 -18.74
CA CYS A 208 1.38 -2.99 -18.24
C CYS A 208 2.51 -3.20 -19.27
N TRP A 209 3.05 -2.12 -19.83
CA TRP A 209 4.17 -2.18 -20.76
C TRP A 209 5.50 -2.63 -20.10
N ALA A 210 5.65 -2.50 -18.79
CA ALA A 210 6.83 -3.03 -18.09
C ALA A 210 6.87 -4.56 -18.17
N HIS A 211 5.74 -5.25 -18.08
CA HIS A 211 5.65 -6.69 -18.26
C HIS A 211 5.96 -7.12 -19.69
N VAL A 212 5.45 -6.40 -20.69
CA VAL A 212 5.82 -6.62 -22.10
C VAL A 212 7.32 -6.47 -22.29
N ARG A 213 7.89 -5.35 -21.81
CA ARG A 213 9.34 -5.10 -21.89
C ARG A 213 10.15 -6.23 -21.26
N ARG A 214 9.73 -6.74 -20.10
CA ARG A 214 10.39 -7.86 -19.39
C ARG A 214 10.42 -9.12 -20.26
N LYS A 215 9.33 -9.46 -20.97
CA LYS A 215 9.28 -10.62 -21.89
C LYS A 215 10.30 -10.51 -23.03
N PHE A 216 10.48 -9.33 -23.61
CA PHE A 216 11.48 -9.12 -24.66
C PHE A 216 12.92 -9.09 -24.11
N ILE A 217 13.15 -8.56 -22.89
CA ILE A 217 14.45 -8.65 -22.20
C ILE A 217 14.81 -10.12 -21.90
N ASP A 218 13.85 -10.92 -21.45
CA ASP A 218 14.10 -12.34 -21.21
C ASP A 218 14.40 -13.08 -22.51
N ALA A 219 13.75 -12.72 -23.64
CA ALA A 219 14.06 -13.23 -24.95
C ALA A 219 15.46 -12.81 -25.42
N GLN A 220 15.88 -11.57 -25.14
CA GLN A 220 17.23 -11.07 -25.44
C GLN A 220 18.33 -11.89 -24.71
N LYS A 221 18.10 -12.17 -23.41
CA LYS A 221 19.05 -12.98 -22.61
C LYS A 221 19.22 -14.40 -23.17
N VAL A 222 18.13 -15.01 -23.65
CA VAL A 222 18.17 -16.36 -24.27
C VAL A 222 18.88 -16.31 -25.62
N GLN A 223 18.68 -15.24 -26.39
CA GLN A 223 19.31 -15.07 -27.71
C GLN A 223 20.80 -14.76 -27.60
N GLY A 224 21.25 -14.15 -26.49
CA GLY A 224 22.66 -13.78 -26.27
C GLY A 224 23.16 -12.58 -27.09
N SER A 225 22.28 -11.91 -27.85
CA SER A 225 22.61 -10.76 -28.67
C SER A 225 21.52 -9.69 -28.63
N ASP A 226 21.89 -8.44 -28.87
CA ASP A 226 20.98 -7.29 -28.99
C ASP A 226 20.67 -7.00 -30.48
N GLU A 227 20.28 -8.04 -31.23
CA GLU A 227 20.04 -7.93 -32.66
C GLU A 227 18.69 -8.52 -33.06
N GLY A 228 18.32 -8.35 -34.32
CA GLY A 228 17.11 -8.95 -34.89
C GLY A 228 15.80 -8.46 -34.29
N GLY A 229 14.82 -9.36 -34.20
CA GLY A 229 13.46 -9.02 -33.80
C GLY A 229 13.33 -8.50 -32.36
N VAL A 230 14.17 -8.96 -31.44
CA VAL A 230 14.18 -8.47 -30.05
C VAL A 230 14.55 -7.00 -29.98
N ARG A 231 15.59 -6.58 -30.71
CA ARG A 231 16.02 -5.18 -30.78
C ARG A 231 14.92 -4.28 -31.33
N VAL A 232 14.22 -4.72 -32.40
CA VAL A 232 13.10 -3.96 -32.98
C VAL A 232 12.03 -3.72 -31.94
N ALA A 233 11.59 -4.77 -31.24
CA ALA A 233 10.55 -4.67 -30.20
C ALA A 233 10.97 -3.73 -29.05
N LEU A 234 12.20 -3.89 -28.53
CA LEU A 234 12.72 -3.06 -27.44
C LEU A 234 12.88 -1.60 -27.87
N THR A 235 13.15 -1.33 -29.16
CA THR A 235 13.24 0.03 -29.71
C THR A 235 11.88 0.72 -29.69
N HIS A 236 10.79 0.07 -30.14
CA HIS A 236 9.44 0.62 -30.06
C HIS A 236 9.06 0.88 -28.61
N ILE A 237 9.27 -0.08 -27.71
CA ILE A 237 8.94 0.07 -26.30
C ILE A 237 9.74 1.24 -25.67
N LYS A 238 11.05 1.35 -25.97
CA LYS A 238 11.90 2.46 -25.51
C LYS A 238 11.36 3.82 -25.96
N GLN A 239 10.82 3.90 -27.18
CA GLN A 239 10.24 5.13 -27.71
C GLN A 239 8.98 5.53 -26.94
N LEU A 240 8.08 4.58 -26.61
CA LEU A 240 6.91 4.84 -25.77
C LEU A 240 7.32 5.39 -24.40
N TYR A 241 8.27 4.74 -23.71
CA TYR A 241 8.76 5.21 -22.42
C TYR A 241 9.50 6.55 -22.48
N ARG A 242 10.15 6.86 -23.61
CA ARG A 242 10.77 8.18 -23.82
C ARG A 242 9.70 9.29 -23.83
N THR A 243 8.61 9.06 -24.54
CA THR A 243 7.47 9.99 -24.57
C THR A 243 6.93 10.23 -23.16
N GLU A 244 6.65 9.18 -22.40
CA GLU A 244 6.13 9.31 -21.03
C GLU A 244 7.10 10.04 -20.08
N ARG A 245 8.41 9.83 -20.23
CA ARG A 245 9.42 10.54 -19.45
C ARG A 245 9.41 12.03 -19.75
N LEU A 246 9.36 12.43 -21.02
CA LEU A 246 9.29 13.84 -21.42
C LEU A 246 8.04 14.53 -20.87
N LEU A 247 6.87 13.86 -20.94
CA LEU A 247 5.62 14.36 -20.38
C LEU A 247 5.67 14.52 -18.86
N LYS A 248 6.37 13.61 -18.17
CA LYS A 248 6.58 13.71 -16.72
C LYS A 248 7.54 14.85 -16.36
N GLU A 249 8.66 14.98 -17.07
CA GLU A 249 9.66 16.03 -16.85
C GLU A 249 9.07 17.43 -17.09
N SER A 250 8.20 17.57 -18.08
CA SER A 250 7.48 18.82 -18.37
C SER A 250 6.30 19.09 -17.43
N LYS A 251 5.98 18.17 -16.51
CA LYS A 251 4.79 18.24 -15.64
C LYS A 251 3.49 18.43 -16.43
N ALA A 252 3.39 17.78 -17.60
CA ALA A 252 2.25 17.92 -18.50
C ALA A 252 0.93 17.55 -17.80
N THR A 253 -0.11 18.35 -18.06
CA THR A 253 -1.48 18.09 -17.62
C THR A 253 -2.07 16.84 -18.30
N ALA A 254 -3.19 16.33 -17.80
CA ALA A 254 -3.87 15.18 -18.42
C ALA A 254 -4.24 15.45 -19.89
N GLY A 255 -4.73 16.66 -20.20
CA GLY A 255 -5.05 17.05 -21.56
C GLY A 255 -3.84 17.08 -22.50
N GLU A 256 -2.73 17.66 -22.04
CA GLU A 256 -1.47 17.70 -22.79
C GLU A 256 -0.89 16.29 -22.98
N ARG A 257 -0.93 15.43 -21.96
CA ARG A 257 -0.52 14.03 -22.06
C ARG A 257 -1.36 13.28 -23.10
N TYR A 258 -2.67 13.44 -23.06
CA TYR A 258 -3.57 12.84 -24.04
C TYR A 258 -3.23 13.31 -25.45
N ALA A 259 -3.18 14.63 -25.71
CA ALA A 259 -2.90 15.20 -27.03
C ALA A 259 -1.53 14.72 -27.57
N HIS A 260 -0.49 14.77 -26.75
CA HIS A 260 0.85 14.34 -27.15
C HIS A 260 0.93 12.84 -27.45
N ARG A 261 0.24 12.01 -26.69
CA ARG A 261 0.14 10.57 -26.95
C ARG A 261 -0.54 10.25 -28.25
N GLN A 262 -1.62 10.99 -28.60
CA GLN A 262 -2.30 10.83 -29.90
C GLN A 262 -1.38 11.18 -31.06
N LEU A 263 -0.52 12.20 -30.92
CA LEU A 263 0.41 12.64 -31.97
C LEU A 263 1.62 11.73 -32.12
N THR A 264 2.16 11.17 -31.04
CA THR A 264 3.46 10.48 -31.05
C THR A 264 3.39 9.02 -30.70
N SER A 265 2.73 8.65 -29.58
CA SER A 265 2.69 7.27 -29.10
C SER A 265 1.79 6.39 -29.97
N LYS A 266 0.68 6.93 -30.49
CA LYS A 266 -0.22 6.19 -31.36
C LYS A 266 0.49 5.68 -32.61
N GLY A 267 1.22 6.53 -33.33
CA GLY A 267 1.99 6.11 -34.50
C GLY A 267 3.07 5.06 -34.18
N THR A 268 3.71 5.17 -33.00
CA THR A 268 4.67 4.14 -32.52
C THR A 268 3.97 2.79 -32.26
N LEU A 269 2.78 2.80 -31.65
CA LEU A 269 1.97 1.60 -31.40
C LEU A 269 1.50 0.96 -32.71
N ASP A 270 1.01 1.76 -33.65
CA ASP A 270 0.54 1.26 -34.97
C ASP A 270 1.68 0.57 -35.73
N ALA A 271 2.85 1.20 -35.77
CA ALA A 271 4.04 0.60 -36.38
C ALA A 271 4.50 -0.68 -35.67
N PHE A 272 4.45 -0.69 -34.35
CA PHE A 272 4.80 -1.87 -33.56
C PHE A 272 3.80 -3.01 -33.75
N LYS A 273 2.51 -2.71 -33.81
CA LYS A 273 1.47 -3.70 -34.08
C LYS A 273 1.66 -4.36 -35.43
N ILE A 274 1.88 -3.57 -36.47
CA ILE A 274 2.16 -4.07 -37.84
C ILE A 274 3.38 -5.00 -37.84
N TRP A 275 4.43 -4.62 -37.12
CA TRP A 275 5.64 -5.45 -37.00
C TRP A 275 5.35 -6.77 -36.26
N LEU A 276 4.62 -6.72 -35.13
CA LEU A 276 4.22 -7.92 -34.36
C LEU A 276 3.41 -8.90 -35.21
N ASP A 277 2.39 -8.40 -35.97
CA ASP A 277 1.50 -9.22 -36.81
C ASP A 277 2.26 -9.90 -37.96
N LYS A 278 3.25 -9.21 -38.54
CA LYS A 278 4.11 -9.80 -39.58
C LYS A 278 5.10 -10.81 -38.99
N THR A 279 5.65 -10.53 -37.81
CA THR A 279 6.73 -11.32 -37.21
C THR A 279 6.19 -12.61 -36.58
N VAL A 280 4.99 -12.58 -36.00
CA VAL A 280 4.37 -13.77 -35.38
C VAL A 280 4.21 -14.93 -36.35
N LEU A 281 4.04 -14.64 -37.65
CA LEU A 281 3.90 -15.66 -38.73
C LEU A 281 5.24 -16.33 -39.07
N ARG A 282 6.37 -15.73 -38.73
CA ARG A 282 7.72 -16.15 -39.11
C ARG A 282 8.54 -16.73 -37.99
N VAL A 283 8.08 -16.60 -36.75
CA VAL A 283 8.82 -16.98 -35.55
C VAL A 283 8.13 -18.16 -34.85
N PRO A 284 8.83 -19.25 -34.54
CA PRO A 284 8.24 -20.38 -33.82
C PRO A 284 7.61 -19.93 -32.50
N LYS A 285 6.37 -20.31 -32.24
CA LYS A 285 5.60 -19.93 -31.05
C LYS A 285 6.32 -20.25 -29.75
N GLN A 286 7.05 -21.34 -29.68
CA GLN A 286 7.76 -21.81 -28.47
C GLN A 286 9.13 -21.15 -28.27
N SER A 287 9.65 -20.43 -29.25
CA SER A 287 10.89 -19.65 -29.08
C SER A 287 10.67 -18.52 -28.05
N ALA A 288 11.74 -18.02 -27.46
CA ALA A 288 11.67 -16.93 -26.48
C ALA A 288 11.04 -15.65 -27.09
N LEU A 289 11.43 -15.31 -28.32
CA LEU A 289 10.83 -14.20 -29.06
C LEU A 289 9.36 -14.47 -29.41
N GLY A 290 9.01 -15.69 -29.87
CA GLY A 290 7.64 -16.06 -30.19
C GLY A 290 6.73 -15.95 -28.97
N LYS A 291 7.15 -16.42 -27.80
CA LYS A 291 6.42 -16.27 -26.53
C LYS A 291 6.20 -14.81 -26.17
N ALA A 292 7.22 -13.94 -26.33
CA ALA A 292 7.09 -12.51 -26.06
C ALA A 292 6.08 -11.84 -27.00
N ILE A 293 6.11 -12.16 -28.30
CA ILE A 293 5.18 -11.64 -29.30
C ILE A 293 3.74 -12.09 -28.99
N HIS A 294 3.52 -13.39 -28.76
CA HIS A 294 2.18 -13.90 -28.41
C HIS A 294 1.62 -13.31 -27.13
N TYR A 295 2.46 -13.12 -26.10
CA TYR A 295 2.05 -12.41 -24.88
C TYR A 295 1.60 -10.99 -25.20
N THR A 296 2.41 -10.24 -25.95
CA THR A 296 2.13 -8.84 -26.32
C THR A 296 0.83 -8.71 -27.11
N LEU A 297 0.64 -9.55 -28.14
CA LEU A 297 -0.58 -9.55 -28.95
C LEU A 297 -1.81 -9.93 -28.11
N GLY A 298 -1.69 -10.89 -27.20
CA GLY A 298 -2.78 -11.27 -26.28
C GLY A 298 -3.17 -10.19 -25.27
N GLN A 299 -2.26 -9.27 -24.96
CA GLN A 299 -2.53 -8.12 -24.08
C GLN A 299 -2.83 -6.84 -24.87
N TRP A 300 -2.69 -6.82 -26.19
CA TRP A 300 -2.74 -5.62 -27.01
C TRP A 300 -3.94 -4.70 -26.74
N PRO A 301 -5.19 -5.20 -26.66
CA PRO A 301 -6.35 -4.34 -26.42
C PRO A 301 -6.32 -3.61 -25.07
N LYS A 302 -5.55 -4.14 -24.09
CA LYS A 302 -5.35 -3.49 -22.80
C LYS A 302 -4.15 -2.54 -22.83
N LEU A 303 -3.12 -2.88 -23.61
CA LEU A 303 -1.88 -2.12 -23.70
C LEU A 303 -2.06 -0.78 -24.42
N GLU A 304 -2.96 -0.68 -25.39
CA GLU A 304 -3.25 0.57 -26.10
C GLU A 304 -4.10 1.54 -25.28
N ARG A 305 -4.87 1.05 -24.28
CA ARG A 305 -5.81 1.87 -23.51
C ARG A 305 -5.18 2.99 -22.69
N TYR A 306 -3.88 2.98 -22.42
CA TYR A 306 -3.26 4.13 -21.76
C TYR A 306 -3.30 5.40 -22.64
N LEU A 307 -3.66 5.27 -23.92
CA LEU A 307 -3.92 6.39 -24.81
C LEU A 307 -5.31 7.02 -24.61
N ASP A 308 -6.26 6.30 -23.98
CA ASP A 308 -7.65 6.74 -23.85
C ASP A 308 -7.81 7.92 -22.89
N ASP A 309 -6.92 8.03 -21.91
CA ASP A 309 -6.95 9.10 -20.91
C ASP A 309 -5.52 9.49 -20.51
N GLY A 310 -5.25 10.80 -20.49
CA GLY A 310 -3.92 11.32 -20.11
C GLY A 310 -3.53 11.06 -18.66
N ARG A 311 -4.48 10.68 -17.79
CA ARG A 311 -4.24 10.33 -16.40
C ARG A 311 -3.70 8.90 -16.23
N LEU A 312 -3.95 8.01 -17.18
CA LEU A 312 -3.49 6.62 -17.11
C LEU A 312 -1.98 6.54 -17.27
N ASP A 313 -1.36 5.59 -16.57
CA ASP A 313 0.06 5.30 -16.71
C ASP A 313 0.32 4.25 -17.80
N ILE A 314 1.53 4.26 -18.34
CA ILE A 314 1.98 3.25 -19.32
C ILE A 314 2.22 1.88 -18.68
N ASP A 315 2.40 1.82 -17.36
CA ASP A 315 2.68 0.58 -16.63
C ASP A 315 2.05 0.53 -15.23
N ASN A 316 2.06 -0.66 -14.62
CA ASN A 316 1.49 -0.92 -13.30
C ASN A 316 2.53 -0.77 -12.16
N ASN A 317 3.59 0.01 -12.36
CA ASN A 317 4.66 0.14 -11.37
C ASN A 317 4.16 0.72 -10.03
N ARG A 318 3.05 1.48 -10.02
CA ARG A 318 2.42 1.99 -8.80
C ARG A 318 2.00 0.83 -7.88
N ALA A 319 1.27 -0.17 -8.39
CA ALA A 319 0.87 -1.34 -7.61
C ALA A 319 2.08 -2.24 -7.27
N GLU A 320 3.04 -2.42 -8.20
CA GLU A 320 4.25 -3.20 -7.94
C GLU A 320 5.08 -2.59 -6.79
N ARG A 321 5.16 -1.25 -6.69
CA ARG A 321 5.81 -0.58 -5.56
C ARG A 321 4.97 -0.66 -4.28
N ALA A 322 3.65 -0.52 -4.39
CA ALA A 322 2.76 -0.62 -3.24
C ALA A 322 2.76 -2.01 -2.58
N ILE A 323 2.91 -3.10 -3.35
CA ILE A 323 2.96 -4.46 -2.79
C ILE A 323 4.34 -4.84 -2.23
N ARG A 324 5.40 -4.11 -2.62
CA ARG A 324 6.80 -4.42 -2.26
C ARG A 324 7.06 -4.45 -0.74
N PRO A 325 6.55 -3.52 0.10
CA PRO A 325 6.75 -3.56 1.55
C PRO A 325 6.27 -4.86 2.17
N PHE A 326 5.11 -5.36 1.75
CA PHE A 326 4.60 -6.66 2.17
C PHE A 326 5.52 -7.81 1.72
N VAL A 327 5.97 -7.80 0.45
CA VAL A 327 6.86 -8.84 -0.10
C VAL A 327 8.21 -8.88 0.62
N VAL A 328 8.77 -7.72 0.97
CA VAL A 328 10.03 -7.61 1.72
C VAL A 328 9.82 -8.07 3.16
N GLY A 329 8.78 -7.58 3.85
CA GLY A 329 8.45 -7.98 5.22
C GLY A 329 8.21 -9.48 5.33
N ARG A 330 7.50 -10.08 4.35
CA ARG A 330 7.27 -11.53 4.29
C ARG A 330 8.57 -12.36 4.31
N LYS A 331 9.65 -11.88 3.70
CA LYS A 331 10.95 -12.56 3.74
C LYS A 331 11.54 -12.61 5.16
N ALA A 332 11.18 -11.68 6.03
CA ALA A 332 11.66 -11.63 7.41
C ALA A 332 10.82 -12.48 8.36
N TRP A 333 9.48 -12.48 8.22
CA TRP A 333 8.58 -13.23 9.12
C TRP A 333 8.03 -14.54 8.51
N LEU A 334 8.28 -14.83 7.24
CA LEU A 334 8.06 -16.06 6.46
C LEU A 334 6.59 -16.48 6.28
N PHE A 335 5.76 -16.46 7.32
CA PHE A 335 4.36 -16.90 7.30
C PHE A 335 3.50 -16.10 8.29
N THR A 336 2.21 -16.18 8.10
CA THR A 336 1.20 -15.76 9.08
C THR A 336 0.59 -17.02 9.71
N LYS A 337 0.34 -17.02 11.02
CA LYS A 337 -0.18 -18.20 11.70
C LYS A 337 -1.62 -18.50 11.28
N SER A 338 -2.50 -17.50 11.28
CA SER A 338 -3.93 -17.67 11.06
C SER A 338 -4.47 -16.68 10.02
N GLU A 339 -5.62 -17.00 9.44
CA GLU A 339 -6.36 -16.12 8.52
C GLU A 339 -6.76 -14.81 9.20
N ARG A 340 -7.15 -14.86 10.49
CA ARG A 340 -7.42 -13.65 11.28
C ARG A 340 -6.21 -12.74 11.37
N GLY A 341 -5.01 -13.30 11.59
CA GLY A 341 -3.75 -12.55 11.59
C GLY A 341 -3.41 -11.98 10.22
N ALA A 342 -3.67 -12.72 9.13
CA ALA A 342 -3.49 -12.22 7.77
C ALA A 342 -4.43 -11.05 7.46
N ARG A 343 -5.70 -11.16 7.86
CA ARG A 343 -6.70 -10.10 7.70
C ARG A 343 -6.35 -8.86 8.52
N SER A 344 -5.89 -9.02 9.78
CA SER A 344 -5.37 -7.91 10.58
C SER A 344 -4.18 -7.23 9.92
N SER A 345 -3.29 -8.01 9.30
CA SER A 345 -2.15 -7.45 8.55
C SER A 345 -2.59 -6.60 7.36
N CYS A 346 -3.72 -6.92 6.69
CA CYS A 346 -4.25 -6.09 5.60
C CYS A 346 -4.58 -4.68 6.09
N VAL A 347 -5.36 -4.57 7.17
CA VAL A 347 -5.76 -3.26 7.73
C VAL A 347 -4.50 -2.47 8.12
N LEU A 348 -3.59 -3.09 8.88
CA LEU A 348 -2.41 -2.40 9.40
C LEU A 348 -1.43 -1.97 8.30
N TYR A 349 -1.14 -2.84 7.30
CA TYR A 349 -0.35 -2.45 6.13
C TYR A 349 -1.01 -1.34 5.33
N SER A 350 -2.34 -1.39 5.16
CA SER A 350 -3.09 -0.38 4.42
C SER A 350 -2.91 1.01 5.03
N LEU A 351 -3.08 1.13 6.34
CA LEU A 351 -2.94 2.42 7.00
C LEU A 351 -1.49 2.92 7.02
N ILE A 352 -0.52 2.02 7.25
CA ILE A 352 0.91 2.35 7.20
C ILE A 352 1.29 2.88 5.80
N GLU A 353 0.95 2.14 4.74
CA GLU A 353 1.36 2.53 3.38
C GLU A 353 0.55 3.73 2.86
N THR A 354 -0.72 3.88 3.28
CA THR A 354 -1.49 5.09 2.96
C THR A 354 -0.94 6.31 3.68
N ALA A 355 -0.59 6.22 4.96
CA ALA A 355 0.06 7.32 5.71
C ALA A 355 1.36 7.75 5.00
N LYS A 356 2.25 6.80 4.67
CA LYS A 356 3.50 7.05 3.93
C LYS A 356 3.26 7.72 2.59
N ALA A 357 2.27 7.25 1.82
CA ALA A 357 1.95 7.81 0.51
C ALA A 357 1.46 9.27 0.60
N ASN A 358 0.97 9.69 1.78
CA ASN A 358 0.56 11.07 2.07
C ASN A 358 1.61 11.87 2.86
N GLY A 359 2.83 11.34 3.05
CA GLY A 359 3.93 12.04 3.73
C GLY A 359 3.85 12.05 5.25
N LEU A 360 2.93 11.29 5.85
CA LEU A 360 2.78 11.20 7.29
C LEU A 360 3.72 10.15 7.89
N ASN A 361 4.16 10.41 9.12
CA ASN A 361 4.82 9.38 9.93
C ASN A 361 3.76 8.34 10.36
N PRO A 362 3.91 7.05 10.00
CA PRO A 362 2.88 6.05 10.32
C PRO A 362 2.60 5.85 11.80
N SER A 363 3.61 5.93 12.68
CA SER A 363 3.38 5.77 14.12
C SER A 363 2.61 6.95 14.72
N ASP A 364 2.90 8.17 14.27
CA ASP A 364 2.18 9.38 14.72
C ASP A 364 0.74 9.37 14.21
N TYR A 365 0.56 9.00 12.93
CA TYR A 365 -0.77 8.85 12.33
C TYR A 365 -1.63 7.82 13.06
N LEU A 366 -1.09 6.63 13.34
CA LEU A 366 -1.82 5.59 14.07
C LEU A 366 -2.13 6.00 15.51
N THR A 367 -1.19 6.67 16.19
CA THR A 367 -1.42 7.22 17.54
C THR A 367 -2.60 8.18 17.53
N HIS A 368 -2.59 9.14 16.60
CA HIS A 368 -3.70 10.07 16.41
C HIS A 368 -5.04 9.35 16.14
N CYS A 369 -5.05 8.36 15.24
CA CYS A 369 -6.25 7.57 14.99
C CYS A 369 -6.80 6.90 16.27
N PHE A 370 -5.94 6.27 17.07
CA PHE A 370 -6.37 5.60 18.30
C PHE A 370 -6.91 6.58 19.33
N GLU A 371 -6.27 7.74 19.50
CA GLU A 371 -6.71 8.78 20.44
C GLU A 371 -8.05 9.38 20.02
N ARG A 372 -8.22 9.70 18.74
CA ARG A 372 -9.47 10.26 18.22
C ARG A 372 -10.62 9.24 18.29
N LEU A 373 -10.40 7.99 17.88
CA LEU A 373 -11.41 6.93 17.95
C LEU A 373 -11.84 6.60 19.40
N ALA A 374 -11.00 6.88 20.39
CA ALA A 374 -11.35 6.70 21.80
C ALA A 374 -12.42 7.71 22.28
N VAL A 375 -12.47 8.91 21.71
CA VAL A 375 -13.34 10.01 22.14
C VAL A 375 -14.44 10.35 21.12
N ALA A 376 -14.19 10.09 19.83
CA ALA A 376 -15.12 10.37 18.74
C ALA A 376 -15.09 9.23 17.69
N PRO A 377 -15.63 8.03 18.01
CA PRO A 377 -15.51 6.84 17.17
C PRO A 377 -16.21 6.96 15.80
N ASP A 378 -17.17 7.87 15.65
CA ASP A 378 -17.94 8.08 14.41
C ASP A 378 -17.33 9.15 13.49
N ASP A 379 -16.33 9.90 13.95
CA ASP A 379 -15.65 10.97 13.18
C ASP A 379 -14.50 10.38 12.33
N ILE A 380 -14.84 9.50 11.40
CA ILE A 380 -13.87 8.80 10.55
C ILE A 380 -13.24 9.73 9.51
N GLU A 381 -14.00 10.70 8.99
CA GLU A 381 -13.51 11.62 7.95
C GLU A 381 -12.31 12.46 8.42
N SER A 382 -12.34 12.91 9.69
CA SER A 382 -11.21 13.67 10.27
C SER A 382 -9.91 12.86 10.38
N LEU A 383 -9.97 11.53 10.26
CA LEU A 383 -8.82 10.63 10.33
C LEU A 383 -8.18 10.38 8.96
N MET A 384 -8.76 10.93 7.89
CA MET A 384 -8.20 10.71 6.57
C MET A 384 -6.84 11.41 6.43
N PRO A 385 -5.81 10.73 5.87
CA PRO A 385 -4.44 11.26 5.84
C PRO A 385 -4.28 12.62 5.15
N TRP A 386 -5.18 12.98 4.26
CA TRP A 386 -5.19 14.28 3.57
C TRP A 386 -5.89 15.39 4.33
N ASN A 387 -6.45 15.11 5.51
CA ASN A 387 -7.07 16.08 6.41
C ASN A 387 -6.18 16.42 7.63
N LEU A 388 -4.95 15.85 7.69
CA LEU A 388 -4.01 15.98 8.81
C LEU A 388 -2.79 16.84 8.49
#